data_49801a1bdd6587a2b090d72851b4d1a7
#
_entry.id   49801a1bdd6587a2b090d72851b4d1a7
#
_cell.length_a   1.000
_cell.length_b   1.000
_cell.length_c   1.000
_cell.angle_alpha   90.00
_cell.angle_beta   90.00
_cell.angle_gamma   90.00
#
_symmetry.space_group_name_H-M   'P 1'
#
loop_
_entity.id
_entity.type
_entity.pdbx_description
1 polymer ?
#
loop_
_entity_poly.entity_id
_entity_poly.type
_entity_poly.pdbx_seq_one_letter_code
_entity_poly.pdbx_strand_id
1 'polypeptide(L)'
;GTGVTALIRGALPGPTVLLRAKTDAVALDENNDLPYASLVSGVMHASGHDGLIANLLGLAKILTSHNDQLHGTVRLVFEPNTETGGCLDKMIDSGILSNPSVDYVLDMQLDGSLKGGYLGLATGPLFASRDDFRLAIHGKSGRPYVVSTDENAFTTAIKFMHEAVTQLDALPNNKASLSFSFDSNSGNLTVLPACINIYGT
;
A
#
# COMPACT_ATOMS: atom_id res chain seq x y z
N GLY A 1 9.73 -7.77 15.48
CA GLY A 1 9.33 -6.90 14.38
C GLY A 1 10.45 -5.97 13.96
N THR A 2 10.36 -5.40 12.78
CA THR A 2 11.36 -4.50 12.19
C THR A 2 10.94 -3.03 12.26
N GLY A 3 9.78 -2.73 12.86
CA GLY A 3 9.33 -1.35 13.06
C GLY A 3 10.25 -0.59 14.03
N VAL A 4 10.48 0.69 13.74
CA VAL A 4 11.32 1.57 14.55
C VAL A 4 10.50 2.75 15.04
N THR A 5 10.67 3.13 16.29
CA THR A 5 10.09 4.36 16.82
C THR A 5 11.16 5.19 17.54
N ALA A 6 11.01 6.52 17.48
CA ALA A 6 11.86 7.44 18.20
C ALA A 6 11.02 8.57 18.82
N LEU A 7 11.53 9.18 19.88
CA LEU A 7 10.91 10.34 20.54
C LEU A 7 11.86 11.51 20.52
N ILE A 8 11.38 12.65 20.06
CA ILE A 8 12.05 13.94 20.16
C ILE A 8 11.25 14.77 21.15
N ARG A 9 11.84 15.01 22.33
CA ARG A 9 11.19 15.81 23.38
C ARG A 9 11.64 17.25 23.25
N GLY A 10 10.68 18.14 23.05
CA GLY A 10 10.91 19.56 23.09
C GLY A 10 11.16 20.06 24.50
N ALA A 11 11.83 21.21 24.62
CA ALA A 11 12.08 21.84 25.89
C ALA A 11 10.84 22.55 26.48
N LEU A 12 9.83 22.81 25.67
CA LEU A 12 8.63 23.54 26.05
C LEU A 12 7.40 22.62 26.13
N PRO A 13 6.45 22.91 27.04
CA PRO A 13 5.22 22.11 27.14
C PRO A 13 4.40 22.19 25.85
N GLY A 14 3.75 21.09 25.49
CA GLY A 14 2.90 21.04 24.32
C GLY A 14 2.36 19.62 24.06
N PRO A 15 1.64 19.43 22.95
CA PRO A 15 1.06 18.14 22.59
C PRO A 15 2.09 17.13 22.13
N THR A 16 1.69 15.89 22.06
CA THR A 16 2.44 14.81 21.40
C THR A 16 1.91 14.60 19.98
N VAL A 17 2.76 14.79 19.01
CA VAL A 17 2.45 14.56 17.59
C VAL A 17 3.18 13.31 17.10
N LEU A 18 2.46 12.36 16.52
CA LEU A 18 3.05 11.21 15.85
C LEU A 18 3.18 11.48 14.36
N LEU A 19 4.36 11.26 13.84
CA LEU A 19 4.67 11.32 12.40
C LEU A 19 5.03 9.93 11.93
N ARG A 20 4.43 9.51 10.82
CA ARG A 20 4.56 8.15 10.27
C ARG A 20 5.24 8.16 8.91
N ALA A 21 6.15 7.22 8.70
CA ALA A 21 6.68 6.86 7.39
C ALA A 21 6.58 5.35 7.21
N LYS A 22 6.10 4.93 6.05
CA LYS A 22 6.12 3.53 5.61
C LYS A 22 7.53 3.17 5.14
N THR A 23 7.95 1.90 5.31
CA THR A 23 9.34 1.50 5.02
C THR A 23 9.48 0.30 4.12
N ASP A 24 8.38 -0.32 3.73
CA ASP A 24 8.38 -1.48 2.85
C ASP A 24 8.54 -1.12 1.38
N ALA A 25 8.98 -2.10 0.62
CA ALA A 25 9.12 -2.06 -0.82
C ALA A 25 8.17 -3.07 -1.46
N VAL A 26 7.97 -2.97 -2.76
CA VAL A 26 7.13 -3.87 -3.55
C VAL A 26 7.99 -4.80 -4.41
N ALA A 27 7.44 -5.96 -4.77
CA ALA A 27 8.09 -6.95 -5.62
C ALA A 27 8.06 -6.50 -7.09
N LEU A 28 9.00 -5.62 -7.45
CA LEU A 28 9.15 -5.03 -8.77
C LEU A 28 10.62 -4.75 -9.05
N ASP A 29 11.11 -5.03 -10.25
CA ASP A 29 12.46 -4.63 -10.65
C ASP A 29 12.53 -3.13 -10.89
N GLU A 30 13.54 -2.49 -10.30
CA GLU A 30 13.79 -1.08 -10.52
C GLU A 30 14.66 -0.87 -11.77
N ASN A 31 14.09 -0.18 -12.76
CA ASN A 31 14.76 0.15 -14.03
C ASN A 31 15.20 1.63 -14.11
N ASN A 32 15.26 2.32 -12.98
CA ASN A 32 15.69 3.71 -12.92
C ASN A 32 17.23 3.79 -12.87
N ASP A 33 17.81 4.72 -13.62
CA ASP A 33 19.24 5.05 -13.56
C ASP A 33 19.47 6.17 -12.52
N LEU A 34 19.35 5.79 -11.25
CA LEU A 34 19.49 6.71 -10.12
C LEU A 34 20.61 6.24 -9.19
N PRO A 35 21.39 7.15 -8.59
CA PRO A 35 22.48 6.79 -7.69
C PRO A 35 22.01 6.10 -6.39
N TYR A 36 20.73 6.13 -6.12
CA TYR A 36 20.06 5.51 -4.96
C TYR A 36 19.04 4.45 -5.36
N ALA A 37 19.09 3.94 -6.59
CA ALA A 37 18.25 2.83 -7.03
C ALA A 37 18.48 1.58 -6.17
N SER A 38 17.48 0.70 -6.12
CA SER A 38 17.57 -0.55 -5.36
C SER A 38 18.75 -1.39 -5.81
N LEU A 39 19.50 -1.90 -4.85
CA LEU A 39 20.57 -2.89 -5.09
C LEU A 39 20.07 -4.33 -5.03
N VAL A 40 18.79 -4.53 -4.74
CA VAL A 40 18.17 -5.85 -4.63
C VAL A 40 17.25 -6.06 -5.84
N SER A 41 17.60 -6.99 -6.72
CA SER A 41 16.77 -7.35 -7.86
C SER A 41 15.39 -7.82 -7.42
N GLY A 42 14.36 -7.44 -8.14
CA GLY A 42 12.97 -7.78 -7.84
C GLY A 42 12.36 -7.00 -6.68
N VAL A 43 13.02 -5.94 -6.18
CA VAL A 43 12.49 -5.13 -5.07
C VAL A 43 12.72 -3.65 -5.33
N MET A 44 11.64 -2.85 -5.26
CA MET A 44 11.67 -1.40 -5.51
C MET A 44 10.77 -0.65 -4.53
N HIS A 45 11.15 0.56 -4.14
CA HIS A 45 10.28 1.51 -3.45
C HIS A 45 9.33 2.24 -4.43
N ALA A 46 8.60 1.48 -5.26
CA ALA A 46 7.72 2.05 -6.27
C ALA A 46 6.56 2.89 -5.71
N SER A 47 6.19 2.66 -4.44
CA SER A 47 5.19 3.47 -3.71
C SER A 47 5.76 4.78 -3.13
N GLY A 48 7.06 5.09 -3.32
CA GLY A 48 7.70 6.31 -2.81
C GLY A 48 8.01 6.30 -1.31
N HIS A 49 8.03 5.13 -0.67
CA HIS A 49 8.28 5.02 0.77
C HIS A 49 9.70 5.44 1.16
N ASP A 50 10.69 5.31 0.29
CA ASP A 50 12.05 5.84 0.44
C ASP A 50 12.06 7.36 0.64
N GLY A 51 11.27 8.08 -0.15
CA GLY A 51 11.10 9.52 0.00
C GLY A 51 10.41 9.92 1.31
N LEU A 52 9.45 9.10 1.80
CA LEU A 52 8.84 9.31 3.12
C LEU A 52 9.85 9.10 4.24
N ILE A 53 10.69 8.07 4.15
CA ILE A 53 11.77 7.80 5.11
C ILE A 53 12.75 8.97 5.13
N ALA A 54 13.22 9.40 3.95
CA ALA A 54 14.17 10.51 3.82
C ALA A 54 13.60 11.81 4.40
N ASN A 55 12.32 12.09 4.15
CA ASN A 55 11.62 13.24 4.69
C ASN A 55 11.58 13.19 6.23
N LEU A 56 11.15 12.05 6.80
CA LEU A 56 11.03 11.90 8.25
C LEU A 56 12.38 11.96 8.95
N LEU A 57 13.45 11.42 8.36
CA LEU A 57 14.82 11.54 8.87
C LEU A 57 15.34 12.97 8.81
N GLY A 58 15.07 13.67 7.70
CA GLY A 58 15.42 15.09 7.56
C GLY A 58 14.72 15.95 8.62
N LEU A 59 13.43 15.72 8.83
CA LEU A 59 12.64 16.38 9.86
C LEU A 59 13.17 16.08 11.27
N ALA A 60 13.53 14.81 11.54
CA ALA A 60 14.13 14.43 12.81
C ALA A 60 15.39 15.24 13.12
N LYS A 61 16.25 15.41 12.12
CA LYS A 61 17.48 16.21 12.25
C LYS A 61 17.17 17.68 12.55
N ILE A 62 16.20 18.27 11.85
CA ILE A 62 15.79 19.67 12.08
C ILE A 62 15.21 19.84 13.49
N LEU A 63 14.27 19.00 13.89
CA LEU A 63 13.61 19.08 15.19
C LEU A 63 14.60 18.87 16.34
N THR A 64 15.56 17.96 16.17
CA THR A 64 16.59 17.73 17.21
C THR A 64 17.52 18.93 17.35
N SER A 65 17.85 19.63 16.26
CA SER A 65 18.70 20.82 16.31
C SER A 65 18.00 22.07 16.87
N HIS A 66 16.67 22.05 16.97
CA HIS A 66 15.85 23.15 17.46
C HIS A 66 14.94 22.72 18.63
N ASN A 67 15.37 21.72 19.40
CA ASN A 67 14.55 21.16 20.47
C ASN A 67 14.27 22.16 21.61
N ASP A 68 15.10 23.17 21.77
CA ASP A 68 14.95 24.29 22.70
C ASP A 68 13.72 25.16 22.40
N GLN A 69 13.29 25.19 21.13
CA GLN A 69 12.11 25.93 20.65
C GLN A 69 10.91 25.02 20.41
N LEU A 70 11.10 23.71 20.50
CA LEU A 70 10.04 22.74 20.22
C LEU A 70 9.07 22.66 21.40
N HIS A 71 7.78 22.85 21.12
CA HIS A 71 6.70 22.62 22.06
C HIS A 71 6.19 21.18 21.97
N GLY A 72 6.15 20.48 23.11
CA GLY A 72 5.63 19.12 23.21
C GLY A 72 6.62 18.05 22.78
N THR A 73 6.10 16.97 22.25
CA THR A 73 6.89 15.79 21.87
C THR A 73 6.53 15.35 20.45
N VAL A 74 7.51 15.00 19.65
CA VAL A 74 7.32 14.39 18.35
C VAL A 74 7.71 12.92 18.43
N ARG A 75 6.76 12.03 18.11
CA ARG A 75 7.00 10.61 17.95
C ARG A 75 7.17 10.30 16.47
N LEU A 76 8.30 9.76 16.12
CA LEU A 76 8.57 9.25 14.77
C LEU A 76 8.29 7.75 14.75
N VAL A 77 7.58 7.30 13.71
CA VAL A 77 7.22 5.89 13.52
C VAL A 77 7.61 5.49 12.10
N PHE A 78 8.50 4.52 11.99
CA PHE A 78 8.88 3.86 10.74
C PHE A 78 8.20 2.50 10.70
N GLU A 79 7.15 2.40 9.88
CA GLU A 79 6.28 1.23 9.84
C GLU A 79 6.63 0.32 8.66
N PRO A 80 7.00 -0.94 8.92
CA PRO A 80 7.20 -1.94 7.87
C PRO A 80 5.89 -2.63 7.51
N ASN A 81 5.90 -3.32 6.35
CA ASN A 81 4.86 -4.27 5.95
C ASN A 81 3.46 -3.65 5.80
N THR A 82 3.38 -2.47 5.19
CA THR A 82 2.11 -1.78 4.93
C THR A 82 1.40 -2.32 3.69
N GLU A 83 2.15 -2.82 2.71
CA GLU A 83 1.60 -3.34 1.44
C GLU A 83 0.86 -4.67 1.62
N THR A 84 1.29 -5.51 2.57
CA THR A 84 0.66 -6.81 2.87
C THR A 84 -0.16 -6.82 4.15
N GLY A 85 -0.12 -5.72 4.90
CA GLY A 85 -0.88 -5.54 6.15
C GLY A 85 -0.28 -6.19 7.39
N GLY A 86 -0.73 -5.76 8.56
CA GLY A 86 -0.56 -6.50 9.83
C GLY A 86 0.61 -6.10 10.73
N CYS A 87 1.35 -5.02 10.46
CA CYS A 87 2.36 -4.56 11.42
C CYS A 87 1.85 -3.43 12.34
N LEU A 88 0.95 -2.59 11.87
CA LEU A 88 0.46 -1.43 12.62
C LEU A 88 -0.19 -1.83 13.93
N ASP A 89 -1.05 -2.84 13.93
CA ASP A 89 -1.72 -3.32 15.16
C ASP A 89 -0.70 -3.75 16.20
N LYS A 90 0.34 -4.49 15.81
CA LYS A 90 1.42 -4.91 16.73
C LYS A 90 2.22 -3.71 17.27
N MET A 91 2.38 -2.67 16.48
CA MET A 91 3.03 -1.44 16.95
C MET A 91 2.13 -0.67 17.90
N ILE A 92 0.82 -0.62 17.66
CA ILE A 92 -0.17 -0.02 18.55
C ILE A 92 -0.18 -0.79 19.89
N ASP A 93 -0.24 -2.11 19.84
CA ASP A 93 -0.18 -2.97 21.02
C ASP A 93 1.12 -2.79 21.83
N SER A 94 2.22 -2.46 21.14
CA SER A 94 3.49 -2.12 21.79
C SER A 94 3.54 -0.74 22.43
N GLY A 95 2.47 0.05 22.31
CA GLY A 95 2.29 1.32 22.98
C GLY A 95 2.71 2.56 22.21
N ILE A 96 2.77 2.51 20.88
CA ILE A 96 3.14 3.71 20.08
C ILE A 96 2.16 4.87 20.24
N LEU A 97 0.92 4.61 20.68
CA LEU A 97 -0.09 5.65 20.88
C LEU A 97 -0.24 6.07 22.35
N SER A 98 0.35 5.35 23.31
CA SER A 98 0.01 5.46 24.72
C SER A 98 1.13 5.96 25.64
N ASN A 99 2.39 5.90 25.22
CA ASN A 99 3.50 6.32 26.08
C ASN A 99 4.59 7.11 25.34
N PRO A 100 4.54 8.46 25.31
CA PRO A 100 3.46 9.31 25.81
C PRO A 100 2.18 9.15 24.99
N SER A 101 1.04 9.57 25.56
CA SER A 101 -0.24 9.61 24.83
C SER A 101 -0.10 10.54 23.62
N VAL A 102 -0.60 10.10 22.48
CA VAL A 102 -0.54 10.84 21.22
C VAL A 102 -1.81 11.68 21.06
N ASP A 103 -1.64 12.98 20.83
CA ASP A 103 -2.75 13.92 20.63
C ASP A 103 -3.12 14.07 19.16
N TYR A 104 -2.10 14.02 18.25
CA TYR A 104 -2.30 14.18 16.82
C TYR A 104 -1.44 13.17 16.06
N VAL A 105 -1.98 12.69 14.94
CA VAL A 105 -1.27 11.83 13.98
C VAL A 105 -1.21 12.52 12.63
N LEU A 106 -0.02 12.60 12.04
CA LEU A 106 0.20 13.07 10.70
C LEU A 106 0.82 11.95 9.88
N ASP A 107 0.18 11.61 8.77
CA ASP A 107 0.70 10.71 7.76
C ASP A 107 0.92 11.49 6.46
N MET A 108 1.96 11.15 5.71
CA MET A 108 2.32 11.80 4.47
C MET A 108 2.30 10.77 3.34
N GLN A 109 1.90 11.23 2.17
CA GLN A 109 2.01 10.47 0.93
C GLN A 109 2.70 11.34 -0.13
N LEU A 110 3.60 10.76 -0.89
CA LEU A 110 4.14 11.43 -2.07
C LEU A 110 3.15 11.27 -3.23
N ASP A 111 2.85 12.37 -3.89
CA ASP A 111 1.93 12.40 -5.03
C ASP A 111 2.65 13.04 -6.23
N GLY A 112 2.94 12.22 -7.24
CA GLY A 112 3.62 12.67 -8.47
C GLY A 112 2.81 13.64 -9.33
N SER A 113 1.51 13.81 -9.06
CA SER A 113 0.66 14.79 -9.76
C SER A 113 0.82 16.22 -9.21
N LEU A 114 1.32 16.37 -7.97
CA LEU A 114 1.59 17.67 -7.36
C LEU A 114 2.92 18.24 -7.83
N LYS A 115 2.93 19.54 -8.13
CA LYS A 115 4.18 20.24 -8.43
C LYS A 115 5.08 20.29 -7.19
N GLY A 116 6.39 20.21 -7.39
CA GLY A 116 7.37 20.36 -6.31
C GLY A 116 7.14 21.65 -5.49
N GLY A 117 7.20 21.53 -4.17
CA GLY A 117 6.94 22.61 -3.23
C GLY A 117 5.47 22.84 -2.86
N TYR A 118 4.56 22.04 -3.39
CA TYR A 118 3.15 22.10 -3.02
C TYR A 118 2.79 20.99 -2.02
N LEU A 119 1.88 21.31 -1.11
CA LEU A 119 1.27 20.39 -0.16
C LEU A 119 -0.23 20.31 -0.43
N GLY A 120 -0.74 19.10 -0.69
CA GLY A 120 -2.16 18.83 -0.82
C GLY A 120 -2.78 18.54 0.54
N LEU A 121 -3.81 19.27 0.91
CA LEU A 121 -4.61 19.04 2.13
C LEU A 121 -6.08 19.04 1.76
N ALA A 122 -6.83 18.13 2.40
CA ALA A 122 -8.27 18.10 2.27
C ALA A 122 -8.93 17.92 3.64
N THR A 123 -10.14 18.43 3.79
CA THR A 123 -11.00 18.17 4.95
C THR A 123 -11.90 16.97 4.65
N GLY A 124 -12.06 16.07 5.62
CA GLY A 124 -12.85 14.86 5.47
C GLY A 124 -12.05 13.69 4.88
N PRO A 125 -12.71 12.69 4.28
CA PRO A 125 -12.05 11.52 3.70
C PRO A 125 -11.09 11.92 2.56
N LEU A 126 -9.83 11.53 2.67
CA LEU A 126 -8.79 11.79 1.66
C LEU A 126 -8.64 10.61 0.70
N PHE A 127 -8.80 9.38 1.21
CA PHE A 127 -8.69 8.16 0.44
C PHE A 127 -10.04 7.43 0.37
N ALA A 128 -10.23 6.65 -0.69
CA ALA A 128 -11.32 5.69 -0.77
C ALA A 128 -11.08 4.51 0.19
N SER A 129 -12.14 3.80 0.54
CA SER A 129 -12.00 2.47 1.13
C SER A 129 -11.42 1.48 0.11
N ARG A 130 -10.72 0.49 0.59
CA ARG A 130 -10.18 -0.60 -0.22
C ARG A 130 -10.65 -1.93 0.35
N ASP A 131 -11.19 -2.77 -0.53
CA ASP A 131 -11.59 -4.13 -0.22
C ASP A 131 -10.85 -5.08 -1.17
N ASP A 132 -10.14 -6.05 -0.62
CA ASP A 132 -9.47 -7.08 -1.40
C ASP A 132 -10.33 -8.35 -1.39
N PHE A 133 -10.46 -9.00 -2.55
CA PHE A 133 -11.24 -10.23 -2.67
C PHE A 133 -10.51 -11.31 -3.46
N ARG A 134 -10.88 -12.54 -3.21
CA ARG A 134 -10.46 -13.71 -3.99
C ARG A 134 -11.69 -14.47 -4.47
N LEU A 135 -11.74 -14.74 -5.77
CA LEU A 135 -12.77 -15.54 -6.39
C LEU A 135 -12.14 -16.78 -7.01
N ALA A 136 -12.60 -17.96 -6.60
CA ALA A 136 -12.22 -19.23 -7.21
C ALA A 136 -13.32 -19.67 -8.21
N ILE A 137 -12.94 -19.76 -9.49
CA ILE A 137 -13.83 -20.21 -10.55
C ILE A 137 -13.47 -21.65 -10.89
N HIS A 138 -14.41 -22.56 -10.66
CA HIS A 138 -14.27 -23.97 -10.96
C HIS A 138 -14.86 -24.29 -12.33
N GLY A 139 -14.13 -25.08 -13.12
CA GLY A 139 -14.51 -25.57 -14.42
C GLY A 139 -14.05 -27.01 -14.59
N LYS A 140 -13.99 -27.46 -15.85
CA LYS A 140 -13.53 -28.80 -16.19
C LYS A 140 -12.09 -28.76 -16.70
N SER A 141 -11.24 -29.61 -16.14
CA SER A 141 -9.90 -29.81 -16.68
C SER A 141 -9.95 -30.71 -17.91
N GLY A 142 -9.15 -30.44 -18.89
CA GLY A 142 -9.03 -31.22 -20.09
C GLY A 142 -8.33 -30.51 -21.23
N ARG A 143 -8.26 -31.20 -22.38
CA ARG A 143 -7.71 -30.58 -23.58
C ARG A 143 -8.68 -29.52 -24.15
N PRO A 144 -8.18 -28.41 -24.71
CA PRO A 144 -9.03 -27.29 -25.21
C PRO A 144 -10.13 -27.71 -26.19
N TYR A 145 -9.90 -28.77 -26.98
CA TYR A 145 -10.87 -29.27 -27.96
C TYR A 145 -11.90 -30.26 -27.38
N VAL A 146 -11.77 -30.64 -26.09
CA VAL A 146 -12.68 -31.57 -25.39
C VAL A 146 -13.58 -30.83 -24.41
N VAL A 147 -13.07 -29.76 -23.79
CA VAL A 147 -13.79 -28.96 -22.80
C VAL A 147 -14.61 -27.91 -23.55
N SER A 148 -15.93 -27.90 -23.34
CA SER A 148 -16.79 -26.87 -23.93
C SER A 148 -16.50 -25.50 -23.35
N THR A 149 -16.84 -24.44 -24.09
CA THR A 149 -16.62 -23.04 -23.67
C THR A 149 -17.28 -22.74 -22.32
N ASP A 150 -18.43 -23.33 -22.04
CA ASP A 150 -19.18 -23.08 -20.80
C ASP A 150 -18.64 -23.87 -19.60
N GLU A 151 -17.85 -24.92 -19.84
CA GLU A 151 -17.16 -25.69 -18.81
C GLU A 151 -15.74 -25.13 -18.54
N ASN A 152 -15.28 -24.18 -19.33
CA ASN A 152 -13.94 -23.62 -19.24
C ASN A 152 -13.89 -22.50 -18.19
N ALA A 153 -13.15 -22.74 -17.09
CA ALA A 153 -12.97 -21.77 -16.02
C ALA A 153 -12.39 -20.44 -16.51
N PHE A 154 -11.49 -20.45 -17.49
CA PHE A 154 -10.89 -19.27 -18.06
C PHE A 154 -11.90 -18.38 -18.79
N THR A 155 -12.75 -18.99 -19.61
CA THR A 155 -13.81 -18.28 -20.34
C THR A 155 -14.81 -17.67 -19.37
N THR A 156 -15.18 -18.39 -18.31
CA THR A 156 -16.05 -17.88 -17.25
C THR A 156 -15.41 -16.73 -16.50
N ALA A 157 -14.11 -16.82 -16.18
CA ALA A 157 -13.36 -15.76 -15.54
C ALA A 157 -13.34 -14.47 -16.37
N ILE A 158 -13.08 -14.57 -17.69
CA ILE A 158 -13.07 -13.40 -18.60
C ILE A 158 -14.46 -12.77 -18.68
N LYS A 159 -15.51 -13.56 -18.84
CA LYS A 159 -16.89 -13.07 -18.87
C LYS A 159 -17.24 -12.34 -17.57
N PHE A 160 -16.89 -12.91 -16.43
CA PHE A 160 -17.11 -12.27 -15.13
C PHE A 160 -16.39 -10.94 -15.00
N MET A 161 -15.08 -10.89 -15.29
CA MET A 161 -14.30 -9.67 -15.18
C MET A 161 -14.83 -8.56 -16.10
N HIS A 162 -15.17 -8.91 -17.34
CA HIS A 162 -15.77 -7.96 -18.30
C HIS A 162 -17.10 -7.40 -17.78
N GLU A 163 -17.99 -8.27 -17.33
CA GLU A 163 -19.30 -7.86 -16.82
C GLU A 163 -19.16 -6.99 -15.55
N ALA A 164 -18.28 -7.36 -14.63
CA ALA A 164 -18.05 -6.61 -13.40
C ALA A 164 -17.58 -5.19 -13.69
N VAL A 165 -16.62 -5.01 -14.60
CA VAL A 165 -16.14 -3.66 -15.00
C VAL A 165 -17.26 -2.91 -15.71
N THR A 166 -17.98 -3.56 -16.64
CA THR A 166 -19.07 -2.91 -17.39
C THR A 166 -20.18 -2.40 -16.46
N GLN A 167 -20.57 -3.20 -15.48
CA GLN A 167 -21.59 -2.80 -14.51
C GLN A 167 -21.12 -1.69 -13.59
N LEU A 168 -19.84 -1.74 -13.17
CA LEU A 168 -19.25 -0.69 -12.35
C LEU A 168 -19.24 0.66 -13.10
N ASP A 169 -18.81 0.64 -14.37
CA ASP A 169 -18.76 1.85 -15.20
C ASP A 169 -20.14 2.44 -15.49
N ALA A 170 -21.19 1.59 -15.50
CA ALA A 170 -22.57 2.02 -15.69
C ALA A 170 -23.21 2.69 -14.45
N LEU A 171 -22.59 2.60 -13.27
CA LEU A 171 -23.12 3.23 -12.06
C LEU A 171 -23.04 4.75 -12.15
N PRO A 172 -24.14 5.46 -11.86
CA PRO A 172 -24.15 6.93 -11.89
C PRO A 172 -23.22 7.49 -10.79
N ASN A 173 -22.40 8.48 -11.16
CA ASN A 173 -21.44 9.12 -10.26
C ASN A 173 -20.40 8.14 -9.64
N ASN A 174 -20.06 7.07 -10.36
CA ASN A 174 -19.11 6.10 -9.90
C ASN A 174 -17.74 6.74 -9.62
N LYS A 175 -17.23 6.53 -8.41
CA LYS A 175 -15.88 6.91 -7.95
C LYS A 175 -15.06 5.69 -7.52
N ALA A 176 -15.61 4.48 -7.72
CA ALA A 176 -14.91 3.25 -7.43
C ALA A 176 -14.06 2.81 -8.62
N SER A 177 -12.98 2.12 -8.36
CA SER A 177 -12.19 1.41 -9.37
C SER A 177 -12.11 -0.06 -9.01
N LEU A 178 -12.00 -0.91 -10.01
CA LEU A 178 -11.90 -2.35 -9.82
C LEU A 178 -10.70 -2.85 -10.62
N SER A 179 -9.79 -3.52 -9.96
CA SER A 179 -8.65 -4.15 -10.61
C SER A 179 -8.66 -5.66 -10.39
N PHE A 180 -8.12 -6.40 -11.36
CA PHE A 180 -8.03 -7.85 -11.30
C PHE A 180 -6.60 -8.32 -11.57
N SER A 181 -6.21 -9.37 -10.88
CA SER A 181 -5.09 -10.22 -11.23
C SER A 181 -5.48 -11.69 -11.12
N PHE A 182 -4.76 -12.57 -11.77
CA PHE A 182 -4.99 -13.99 -11.67
C PHE A 182 -3.68 -14.75 -11.52
N ASP A 183 -3.77 -15.86 -10.81
CA ASP A 183 -2.63 -16.74 -10.64
C ASP A 183 -2.41 -17.54 -11.92
N SER A 184 -1.32 -17.30 -12.62
CA SER A 184 -0.99 -17.89 -13.92
C SER A 184 -0.25 -19.23 -13.79
N ASN A 185 -0.68 -20.11 -12.90
CA ASN A 185 -0.07 -21.43 -12.75
C ASN A 185 -0.27 -22.36 -13.97
N SER A 186 -0.72 -21.85 -15.10
CA SER A 186 -0.91 -22.60 -16.34
C SER A 186 0.34 -22.59 -17.22
N GLY A 187 1.46 -23.10 -16.73
CA GLY A 187 2.64 -23.36 -17.58
C GLY A 187 2.42 -24.42 -18.67
N ASN A 188 1.22 -24.98 -18.78
CA ASN A 188 0.88 -26.00 -19.76
C ASN A 188 -0.27 -25.54 -20.66
N LEU A 189 0.05 -25.12 -21.87
CA LEU A 189 -0.93 -24.71 -22.88
C LEU A 189 -1.78 -25.85 -23.45
N THR A 190 -1.47 -27.11 -23.13
CA THR A 190 -2.15 -28.29 -23.68
C THR A 190 -3.30 -28.79 -22.83
N VAL A 191 -3.42 -28.31 -21.58
CA VAL A 191 -4.47 -28.72 -20.64
C VAL A 191 -5.07 -27.49 -19.96
N LEU A 192 -6.38 -27.34 -20.03
CA LEU A 192 -7.11 -26.31 -19.31
C LEU A 192 -7.18 -26.63 -17.82
N PRO A 193 -7.01 -25.65 -16.93
CA PRO A 193 -7.10 -25.86 -15.49
C PRO A 193 -8.54 -26.10 -15.04
N ALA A 194 -8.69 -26.91 -13.99
CA ALA A 194 -9.99 -27.14 -13.35
C ALA A 194 -10.45 -25.96 -12.46
N CYS A 195 -9.54 -25.08 -12.09
CA CYS A 195 -9.85 -23.92 -11.25
C CYS A 195 -8.93 -22.76 -11.62
N ILE A 196 -9.48 -21.56 -11.59
CA ILE A 196 -8.74 -20.29 -11.73
C ILE A 196 -9.07 -19.43 -10.52
N ASN A 197 -8.03 -18.84 -9.91
CA ASN A 197 -8.20 -17.85 -8.89
C ASN A 197 -8.03 -16.46 -9.48
N ILE A 198 -9.03 -15.62 -9.27
CA ILE A 198 -8.99 -14.19 -9.54
C ILE A 198 -8.82 -13.48 -8.21
N TYR A 199 -7.89 -12.55 -8.15
CA TYR A 199 -7.72 -11.64 -7.04
C TYR A 199 -8.10 -10.25 -7.53
N GLY A 200 -8.75 -9.46 -6.69
CA GLY A 200 -9.14 -8.11 -7.06
C GLY A 200 -9.19 -7.19 -5.86
N THR A 201 -9.21 -5.92 -6.17
CA THR A 201 -9.36 -4.84 -5.20
C THR A 201 -10.21 -3.73 -5.79
#